data_228cfd2e7cc37dcc1a9aac75f09cfed9
#
_entry.id   228cfd2e7cc37dcc1a9aac75f09cfed9
#
_cell.length_a   1.000
_cell.length_b   1.000
_cell.length_c   1.000
_cell.angle_alpha   90.00
_cell.angle_beta   90.00
_cell.angle_gamma   90.00
#
_symmetry.space_group_name_H-M   'P 1'
#
loop_
_entity.id
_entity.type
_entity.pdbx_description
1 polymer ?
#
loop_
_entity_poly.entity_id
_entity_poly.type
_entity_poly.pdbx_seq_one_letter_code
_entity_poly.pdbx_strand_id
1 'polypeptide(L)'
;MNDVVVVTGAAGALGHAVLAELRGRRLTVVALDRPSAVLDTLGGQDGVQPVAVELADRAAVRAAWQEIDKVGTPGALVTLAGGFVPGQLADLDEDTLEGLWRSNVVSMLWCCQEAAPRMAAAGGGAIVTMGSKTAVAGRAPLAHATSKAAVVRASELLADELRPQGIRVNCVLPSVIDTPANRTWMSADLAARAVAPAAVARVIAFLIGPDSAPVSGARVPVYGDS
;
A
#
# COMPACT_ATOMS: atom_id res chain seq x y z
N MET A 1 -2.63 19.97 -4.69
CA MET A 1 -2.72 18.69 -3.93
C MET A 1 -2.25 19.00 -2.53
N ASN A 2 -2.96 18.53 -1.51
CA ASN A 2 -2.49 18.67 -0.13
C ASN A 2 -1.20 17.88 0.05
N ASP A 3 -0.27 18.43 0.84
CA ASP A 3 1.09 17.88 0.94
C ASP A 3 1.22 16.69 1.92
N VAL A 4 0.11 16.24 2.52
CA VAL A 4 0.09 15.10 3.43
C VAL A 4 -0.22 13.82 2.66
N VAL A 5 0.65 12.83 2.81
CA VAL A 5 0.50 11.47 2.25
C VAL A 5 0.45 10.46 3.39
N VAL A 6 -0.59 9.64 3.42
CA VAL A 6 -0.72 8.55 4.39
C VAL A 6 -0.19 7.27 3.77
N VAL A 7 0.74 6.60 4.45
CA VAL A 7 1.36 5.34 3.98
C VAL A 7 1.14 4.26 5.02
N THR A 8 0.45 3.17 4.66
CA THR A 8 0.31 1.99 5.53
C THR A 8 1.40 0.97 5.24
N GLY A 9 1.77 0.14 6.21
CA GLY A 9 2.90 -0.79 6.05
C GLY A 9 4.24 -0.05 5.98
N ALA A 10 4.30 1.12 6.62
CA ALA A 10 5.41 2.06 6.52
C ALA A 10 6.72 1.54 7.09
N ALA A 11 6.67 0.67 8.10
CA ALA A 11 7.84 0.04 8.71
C ALA A 11 8.41 -1.13 7.89
N GLY A 12 7.74 -1.56 6.82
CA GLY A 12 8.22 -2.59 5.91
C GLY A 12 9.31 -2.09 4.94
N ALA A 13 10.02 -3.02 4.29
CA ALA A 13 11.12 -2.68 3.36
C ALA A 13 10.65 -1.79 2.20
N LEU A 14 9.48 -2.06 1.61
CA LEU A 14 8.90 -1.18 0.59
C LEU A 14 8.44 0.15 1.20
N GLY A 15 7.87 0.13 2.41
CA GLY A 15 7.48 1.32 3.13
C GLY A 15 8.63 2.30 3.29
N HIS A 16 9.78 1.84 3.77
CA HIS A 16 10.98 2.68 3.86
C HIS A 16 11.38 3.33 2.54
N ALA A 17 11.32 2.58 1.43
CA ALA A 17 11.66 3.12 0.11
C ALA A 17 10.64 4.19 -0.34
N VAL A 18 9.33 3.98 -0.07
CA VAL A 18 8.27 4.94 -0.36
C VAL A 18 8.44 6.20 0.49
N LEU A 19 8.69 6.06 1.79
CA LEU A 19 8.95 7.20 2.67
C LEU A 19 10.14 8.03 2.17
N ALA A 20 11.25 7.39 1.81
CA ALA A 20 12.43 8.07 1.27
C ALA A 20 12.13 8.86 -0.01
N GLU A 21 11.39 8.25 -0.94
CA GLU A 21 10.98 8.89 -2.20
C GLU A 21 10.08 10.10 -1.95
N LEU A 22 9.08 9.97 -1.07
CA LEU A 22 8.11 11.04 -0.78
C LEU A 22 8.77 12.21 -0.04
N ARG A 23 9.66 11.93 0.92
CA ARG A 23 10.45 12.97 1.61
C ARG A 23 11.37 13.73 0.64
N GLY A 24 11.99 13.02 -0.30
CA GLY A 24 12.77 13.64 -1.37
C GLY A 24 11.96 14.66 -2.18
N ARG A 25 10.64 14.52 -2.22
CA ARG A 25 9.69 15.45 -2.84
C ARG A 25 9.13 16.50 -1.88
N ARG A 26 9.62 16.56 -0.64
CA ARG A 26 9.18 17.50 0.42
C ARG A 26 7.72 17.33 0.83
N LEU A 27 7.20 16.10 0.74
CA LEU A 27 5.86 15.77 1.22
C LEU A 27 5.91 15.38 2.70
N THR A 28 4.89 15.75 3.45
CA THR A 28 4.68 15.26 4.82
C THR A 28 4.07 13.87 4.75
N VAL A 29 4.69 12.90 5.42
CA VAL A 29 4.23 11.52 5.41
C VAL A 29 3.71 11.11 6.79
N VAL A 30 2.48 10.64 6.85
CA VAL A 30 1.97 9.93 8.02
C VAL A 30 2.19 8.44 7.81
N ALA A 31 3.07 7.86 8.63
CA ALA A 31 3.51 6.48 8.54
C ALA A 31 2.69 5.58 9.46
N LEU A 32 1.78 4.79 8.89
CA LEU A 32 0.93 3.86 9.62
C LEU A 32 1.52 2.45 9.60
N ASP A 33 1.68 1.85 10.77
CA ASP A 33 2.03 0.43 10.92
C ASP A 33 1.64 -0.07 12.32
N ARG A 34 1.78 -1.37 12.54
CA ARG A 34 1.63 -1.95 13.87
C ARG A 34 2.71 -1.40 14.81
N PRO A 35 2.43 -1.30 16.11
CA PRO A 35 3.43 -0.89 17.10
C PRO A 35 4.72 -1.71 16.96
N SER A 36 5.84 -1.05 16.75
CA SER A 36 7.15 -1.70 16.64
C SER A 36 8.29 -0.69 16.83
N ALA A 37 9.44 -1.17 17.29
CA ALA A 37 10.63 -0.33 17.39
C ALA A 37 11.04 0.28 16.02
N VAL A 38 10.75 -0.40 14.91
CA VAL A 38 11.03 0.14 13.57
C VAL A 38 10.13 1.34 13.29
N LEU A 39 8.83 1.25 13.60
CA LEU A 39 7.91 2.38 13.44
C LEU A 39 8.35 3.58 14.30
N ASP A 40 8.76 3.33 15.54
CA ASP A 40 9.19 4.38 16.46
C ASP A 40 10.40 5.16 15.90
N THR A 41 11.35 4.46 15.25
CA THR A 41 12.53 5.09 14.64
C THR A 41 12.17 6.03 13.47
N LEU A 42 11.01 5.85 12.84
CA LEU A 42 10.57 6.73 11.76
C LEU A 42 10.25 8.15 12.27
N GLY A 43 9.84 8.31 13.53
CA GLY A 43 9.57 9.61 14.14
C GLY A 43 10.78 10.54 14.26
N GLY A 44 12.00 10.00 14.15
CA GLY A 44 13.22 10.80 14.07
C GLY A 44 13.54 11.36 12.68
N GLN A 45 12.74 11.04 11.68
CA GLN A 45 12.95 11.48 10.31
C GLN A 45 12.13 12.75 10.02
N ASP A 46 12.80 13.78 9.49
CA ASP A 46 12.11 15.01 9.10
C ASP A 46 11.00 14.75 8.08
N GLY A 47 9.83 15.37 8.33
CA GLY A 47 8.64 15.19 7.48
C GLY A 47 7.89 13.85 7.64
N VAL A 48 8.25 13.01 8.64
CA VAL A 48 7.55 11.75 8.92
C VAL A 48 6.88 11.79 10.30
N GLN A 49 5.59 11.49 10.32
CA GLN A 49 4.80 11.34 11.55
C GLN A 49 4.36 9.87 11.69
N PRO A 50 4.96 9.08 12.59
CA PRO A 50 4.52 7.71 12.82
C PRO A 50 3.23 7.67 13.63
N VAL A 51 2.34 6.76 13.27
CA VAL A 51 1.11 6.46 14.01
C VAL A 51 0.94 4.95 14.09
N ALA A 52 0.97 4.43 15.31
CA ALA A 52 0.81 3.00 15.57
C ALA A 52 -0.68 2.60 15.47
N VAL A 53 -0.99 1.57 14.65
CA VAL A 53 -2.36 1.13 14.44
C VAL A 53 -2.43 -0.33 13.98
N GLU A 54 -3.42 -1.09 14.52
CA GLU A 54 -3.82 -2.38 13.94
C GLU A 54 -4.83 -2.12 12.81
N LEU A 55 -4.37 -2.22 11.57
CA LEU A 55 -5.16 -1.85 10.39
C LEU A 55 -6.33 -2.79 10.08
N ALA A 56 -6.34 -3.99 10.66
CA ALA A 56 -7.48 -4.91 10.56
C ALA A 56 -8.57 -4.64 11.60
N ASP A 57 -8.33 -3.71 12.53
CA ASP A 57 -9.30 -3.23 13.51
C ASP A 57 -9.89 -1.89 13.04
N ARG A 58 -11.18 -1.90 12.73
CA ARG A 58 -11.88 -0.70 12.24
C ARG A 58 -11.91 0.46 13.25
N ALA A 59 -12.03 0.15 14.54
CA ALA A 59 -12.07 1.19 15.58
C ALA A 59 -10.69 1.83 15.75
N ALA A 60 -9.62 1.02 15.73
CA ALA A 60 -8.25 1.51 15.77
C ALA A 60 -7.93 2.37 14.53
N VAL A 61 -8.33 1.95 13.33
CA VAL A 61 -8.16 2.74 12.10
C VAL A 61 -8.86 4.09 12.23
N ARG A 62 -10.12 4.12 12.68
CA ARG A 62 -10.84 5.38 12.88
C ARG A 62 -10.14 6.31 13.87
N ALA A 63 -9.64 5.79 14.98
CA ALA A 63 -8.88 6.56 15.96
C ALA A 63 -7.57 7.11 15.36
N ALA A 64 -6.83 6.29 14.61
CA ALA A 64 -5.62 6.72 13.92
C ALA A 64 -5.89 7.87 12.91
N TRP A 65 -7.01 7.83 12.20
CA TRP A 65 -7.38 8.89 11.27
C TRP A 65 -7.74 10.21 11.97
N GLN A 66 -8.25 10.18 13.22
CA GLN A 66 -8.40 11.38 14.03
C GLN A 66 -7.05 12.02 14.41
N GLU A 67 -6.01 11.22 14.61
CA GLU A 67 -4.63 11.74 14.80
C GLU A 67 -4.07 12.33 13.49
N ILE A 68 -4.35 11.68 12.34
CA ILE A 68 -3.96 12.21 11.02
C ILE A 68 -4.59 13.58 10.76
N ASP A 69 -5.84 13.78 11.15
CA ASP A 69 -6.54 15.07 11.01
C ASP A 69 -5.81 16.23 11.71
N LYS A 70 -5.01 15.95 12.76
CA LYS A 70 -4.20 16.96 13.46
C LYS A 70 -2.93 17.34 12.68
N VAL A 71 -2.43 16.45 11.82
CA VAL A 71 -1.25 16.69 10.96
C VAL A 71 -1.65 17.53 9.75
N GLY A 72 -2.81 17.25 9.17
CA GLY A 72 -3.33 17.96 8.02
C GLY A 72 -4.26 17.09 7.17
N THR A 73 -4.83 17.70 6.14
CA THR A 73 -5.74 17.00 5.23
C THR A 73 -4.95 16.15 4.23
N PRO A 74 -5.17 14.83 4.15
CA PRO A 74 -4.44 13.98 3.23
C PRO A 74 -4.80 14.25 1.77
N GLY A 75 -3.79 14.45 0.92
CA GLY A 75 -3.92 14.50 -0.53
C GLY A 75 -3.73 13.14 -1.19
N ALA A 76 -3.10 12.19 -0.49
CA ALA A 76 -2.92 10.83 -1.00
C ALA A 76 -2.92 9.77 0.11
N LEU A 77 -3.34 8.54 -0.27
CA LEU A 77 -3.22 7.32 0.53
C LEU A 77 -2.46 6.25 -0.27
N VAL A 78 -1.47 5.63 0.36
CA VAL A 78 -0.71 4.51 -0.20
C VAL A 78 -0.87 3.30 0.73
N THR A 79 -1.56 2.25 0.27
CA THR A 79 -1.82 1.06 1.09
C THR A 79 -0.81 -0.05 0.78
N LEU A 80 0.29 -0.09 1.54
CA LEU A 80 1.33 -1.12 1.41
C LEU A 80 1.18 -2.25 2.42
N ALA A 81 0.43 -2.02 3.50
CA ALA A 81 0.19 -3.05 4.50
C ALA A 81 -0.37 -4.32 3.85
N GLY A 82 0.14 -5.46 4.28
CA GLY A 82 -0.26 -6.75 3.75
C GLY A 82 0.69 -7.85 4.19
N GLY A 83 0.29 -9.09 3.92
CA GLY A 83 1.04 -10.29 4.26
C GLY A 83 1.25 -11.20 3.06
N PHE A 84 2.19 -12.12 3.23
CA PHE A 84 2.47 -13.23 2.32
C PHE A 84 2.70 -14.48 3.16
N VAL A 85 1.98 -15.54 2.85
CA VAL A 85 2.19 -16.87 3.41
C VAL A 85 2.31 -17.83 2.23
N PRO A 86 3.39 -18.62 2.14
CA PRO A 86 3.51 -19.68 1.13
C PRO A 86 2.50 -20.80 1.43
N GLY A 87 2.14 -21.61 0.44
CA GLY A 87 1.26 -22.74 0.60
C GLY A 87 0.39 -22.98 -0.63
N GLN A 88 -0.06 -24.22 -0.77
CA GLN A 88 -0.97 -24.67 -1.82
C GLN A 88 -2.32 -25.03 -1.20
N LEU A 89 -3.26 -25.54 -1.99
CA LEU A 89 -4.60 -25.89 -1.51
C LEU A 89 -4.58 -26.88 -0.33
N ALA A 90 -3.64 -27.85 -0.38
CA ALA A 90 -3.52 -28.85 0.68
C ALA A 90 -2.99 -28.30 2.01
N ASP A 91 -2.28 -27.16 1.96
CA ASP A 91 -1.67 -26.52 3.12
C ASP A 91 -2.56 -25.42 3.71
N LEU A 92 -3.72 -25.16 3.08
CA LEU A 92 -4.60 -24.06 3.45
C LEU A 92 -5.34 -24.35 4.75
N ASP A 93 -5.14 -23.50 5.74
CA ASP A 93 -5.89 -23.48 6.99
C ASP A 93 -6.70 -22.17 7.14
N GLU A 94 -7.60 -22.15 8.12
CA GLU A 94 -8.48 -21.01 8.39
C GLU A 94 -7.70 -19.76 8.80
N ASP A 95 -6.71 -19.92 9.69
CA ASP A 95 -5.90 -18.80 10.21
C ASP A 95 -5.11 -18.11 9.08
N THR A 96 -4.52 -18.88 8.18
CA THR A 96 -3.80 -18.37 7.01
C THR A 96 -4.74 -17.62 6.08
N LEU A 97 -5.90 -18.20 5.79
CA LEU A 97 -6.88 -17.59 4.88
C LEU A 97 -7.42 -16.27 5.46
N GLU A 98 -7.90 -16.31 6.70
CA GLU A 98 -8.44 -15.12 7.38
C GLU A 98 -7.35 -14.06 7.62
N GLY A 99 -6.17 -14.48 8.07
CA GLY A 99 -5.05 -13.58 8.33
C GLY A 99 -4.63 -12.81 7.10
N LEU A 100 -4.52 -13.47 5.94
CA LEU A 100 -4.19 -12.81 4.68
C LEU A 100 -5.33 -11.93 4.16
N TRP A 101 -6.58 -12.35 4.35
CA TRP A 101 -7.72 -11.53 3.99
C TRP A 101 -7.77 -10.25 4.84
N ARG A 102 -7.62 -10.36 6.13
CA ARG A 102 -7.60 -9.23 7.06
C ARG A 102 -6.44 -8.27 6.76
N SER A 103 -5.23 -8.80 6.55
CA SER A 103 -4.05 -7.97 6.33
C SER A 103 -3.99 -7.33 4.94
N ASN A 104 -4.47 -8.00 3.89
CA ASN A 104 -4.38 -7.50 2.50
C ASN A 104 -5.62 -6.72 2.06
N VAL A 105 -6.83 -7.18 2.43
CA VAL A 105 -8.09 -6.64 1.89
C VAL A 105 -8.75 -5.71 2.90
N VAL A 106 -9.01 -6.21 4.11
CA VAL A 106 -9.77 -5.47 5.13
C VAL A 106 -9.03 -4.21 5.56
N SER A 107 -7.71 -4.30 5.81
CA SER A 107 -6.87 -3.16 6.18
C SER A 107 -6.91 -2.05 5.13
N MET A 108 -6.80 -2.41 3.85
CA MET A 108 -6.89 -1.47 2.73
C MET A 108 -8.26 -0.78 2.70
N LEU A 109 -9.35 -1.57 2.80
CA LEU A 109 -10.72 -1.03 2.72
C LEU A 109 -11.03 -0.07 3.86
N TRP A 110 -10.63 -0.38 5.10
CA TRP A 110 -10.83 0.54 6.23
C TRP A 110 -10.08 1.85 6.05
N CYS A 111 -8.84 1.80 5.53
CA CYS A 111 -8.09 3.02 5.23
C CYS A 111 -8.73 3.82 4.10
N CYS A 112 -9.19 3.18 3.03
CA CYS A 112 -9.90 3.87 1.95
C CYS A 112 -11.20 4.52 2.44
N GLN A 113 -11.96 3.84 3.32
CA GLN A 113 -13.20 4.35 3.88
C GLN A 113 -13.01 5.64 4.71
N GLU A 114 -11.89 5.75 5.41
CA GLU A 114 -11.54 6.95 6.18
C GLU A 114 -10.90 8.05 5.31
N ALA A 115 -10.12 7.69 4.30
CA ALA A 115 -9.45 8.63 3.42
C ALA A 115 -10.44 9.36 2.48
N ALA A 116 -11.35 8.62 1.86
CA ALA A 116 -12.19 9.14 0.78
C ALA A 116 -13.01 10.37 1.18
N PRO A 117 -13.75 10.43 2.30
CA PRO A 117 -14.51 11.61 2.67
C PRO A 117 -13.64 12.83 2.95
N ARG A 118 -12.42 12.63 3.51
CA ARG A 118 -11.46 13.69 3.78
C ARG A 118 -10.89 14.28 2.49
N MET A 119 -10.53 13.43 1.55
CA MET A 119 -10.06 13.83 0.22
C MET A 119 -11.18 14.54 -0.57
N ALA A 120 -12.40 14.00 -0.55
CA ALA A 120 -13.55 14.62 -1.21
C ALA A 120 -13.82 16.03 -0.70
N ALA A 121 -13.79 16.21 0.62
CA ALA A 121 -13.97 17.54 1.25
C ALA A 121 -12.84 18.52 0.87
N ALA A 122 -11.66 18.01 0.52
CA ALA A 122 -10.52 18.80 0.06
C ALA A 122 -10.47 19.02 -1.46
N GLY A 123 -11.49 18.56 -2.19
CA GLY A 123 -11.59 18.71 -3.65
C GLY A 123 -10.92 17.60 -4.46
N GLY A 124 -10.57 16.48 -3.86
CA GLY A 124 -10.03 15.32 -4.51
C GLY A 124 -8.74 14.77 -3.90
N GLY A 125 -8.19 13.72 -4.51
CA GLY A 125 -6.98 13.07 -4.01
C GLY A 125 -6.55 11.90 -4.88
N ALA A 126 -5.59 11.11 -4.36
CA ALA A 126 -5.12 9.91 -5.02
C ALA A 126 -4.93 8.75 -4.04
N ILE A 127 -5.43 7.58 -4.40
CA ILE A 127 -5.23 6.34 -3.65
C ILE A 127 -4.41 5.38 -4.51
N VAL A 128 -3.34 4.85 -3.94
CA VAL A 128 -2.54 3.79 -4.58
C VAL A 128 -2.58 2.55 -3.70
N THR A 129 -3.09 1.46 -4.26
CA THR A 129 -3.17 0.17 -3.59
C THR A 129 -2.08 -0.78 -4.06
N MET A 130 -1.74 -1.77 -3.22
CA MET A 130 -0.71 -2.75 -3.52
C MET A 130 -1.32 -4.12 -3.84
N GLY A 131 -1.44 -4.40 -5.13
CA GLY A 131 -1.73 -5.73 -5.66
C GLY A 131 -0.50 -6.63 -5.72
N SER A 132 -0.45 -7.49 -6.71
CA SER A 132 0.69 -8.37 -7.03
C SER A 132 0.54 -8.90 -8.46
N LYS A 133 1.66 -9.22 -9.13
CA LYS A 133 1.66 -10.00 -10.38
C LYS A 133 0.86 -11.29 -10.23
N THR A 134 0.96 -11.94 -9.06
CA THR A 134 0.27 -13.18 -8.73
C THR A 134 -1.25 -13.06 -8.63
N ALA A 135 -1.79 -11.85 -8.51
CA ALA A 135 -3.22 -11.59 -8.56
C ALA A 135 -3.84 -11.81 -9.95
N VAL A 136 -3.03 -11.74 -10.99
CA VAL A 136 -3.49 -11.73 -12.38
C VAL A 136 -2.84 -12.80 -13.25
N ALA A 137 -1.69 -13.34 -12.85
CA ALA A 137 -0.96 -14.32 -13.66
C ALA A 137 0.03 -15.15 -12.83
N GLY A 138 0.41 -16.31 -13.38
CA GLY A 138 1.46 -17.19 -12.87
C GLY A 138 1.02 -18.12 -11.75
N ARG A 139 1.97 -18.97 -11.32
CA ARG A 139 1.79 -19.82 -10.14
C ARG A 139 2.04 -19.01 -8.87
N ALA A 140 1.20 -19.23 -7.86
CA ALA A 140 1.28 -18.50 -6.61
C ALA A 140 0.65 -19.28 -5.46
N PRO A 141 0.98 -18.95 -4.20
CA PRO A 141 0.22 -19.38 -3.04
C PRO A 141 -1.24 -18.96 -3.15
N LEU A 142 -2.16 -19.90 -2.96
CA LEU A 142 -3.57 -19.72 -3.25
C LEU A 142 -4.19 -18.56 -2.44
N ALA A 143 -4.02 -18.56 -1.13
CA ALA A 143 -4.59 -17.54 -0.25
C ALA A 143 -4.03 -16.13 -0.52
N HIS A 144 -2.71 -16.03 -0.79
CA HIS A 144 -2.10 -14.76 -1.16
C HIS A 144 -2.64 -14.25 -2.50
N ALA A 145 -2.63 -15.08 -3.54
CA ALA A 145 -3.06 -14.69 -4.88
C ALA A 145 -4.53 -14.24 -4.91
N THR A 146 -5.41 -14.99 -4.23
CA THR A 146 -6.85 -14.65 -4.15
C THR A 146 -7.11 -13.37 -3.36
N SER A 147 -6.43 -13.16 -2.24
CA SER A 147 -6.53 -11.89 -1.48
C SER A 147 -6.03 -10.70 -2.30
N LYS A 148 -4.93 -10.84 -3.04
CA LYS A 148 -4.42 -9.78 -3.93
C LYS A 148 -5.29 -9.56 -5.16
N ALA A 149 -5.97 -10.58 -5.68
CA ALA A 149 -6.98 -10.43 -6.72
C ALA A 149 -8.18 -9.61 -6.22
N ALA A 150 -8.60 -9.83 -4.98
CA ALA A 150 -9.63 -9.01 -4.34
C ALA A 150 -9.21 -7.54 -4.21
N VAL A 151 -7.95 -7.27 -3.82
CA VAL A 151 -7.39 -5.90 -3.78
C VAL A 151 -7.46 -5.24 -5.16
N VAL A 152 -7.04 -5.95 -6.22
CA VAL A 152 -7.08 -5.43 -7.59
C VAL A 152 -8.51 -5.07 -7.99
N ARG A 153 -9.45 -5.99 -7.78
CA ARG A 153 -10.85 -5.72 -8.15
C ARG A 153 -11.49 -4.62 -7.32
N ALA A 154 -11.23 -4.58 -6.02
CA ALA A 154 -11.70 -3.51 -5.14
C ALA A 154 -11.17 -2.14 -5.59
N SER A 155 -9.92 -2.06 -6.03
CA SER A 155 -9.32 -0.81 -6.51
C SER A 155 -10.01 -0.27 -7.76
N GLU A 156 -10.42 -1.15 -8.68
CA GLU A 156 -11.19 -0.76 -9.87
C GLU A 156 -12.58 -0.22 -9.49
N LEU A 157 -13.27 -0.91 -8.58
CA LEU A 157 -14.59 -0.47 -8.10
C LEU A 157 -14.50 0.87 -7.37
N LEU A 158 -13.49 1.04 -6.51
CA LEU A 158 -13.23 2.32 -5.83
C LEU A 158 -12.89 3.44 -6.81
N ALA A 159 -12.17 3.15 -7.90
CA ALA A 159 -11.87 4.14 -8.93
C ALA A 159 -13.13 4.69 -9.61
N ASP A 160 -14.09 3.82 -9.88
CA ASP A 160 -15.37 4.22 -10.48
C ASP A 160 -16.26 4.95 -9.47
N GLU A 161 -16.35 4.45 -8.23
CA GLU A 161 -17.18 5.02 -7.17
C GLU A 161 -16.71 6.42 -6.74
N LEU A 162 -15.38 6.60 -6.61
CA LEU A 162 -14.79 7.84 -6.09
C LEU A 162 -14.47 8.88 -7.16
N ARG A 163 -14.59 8.54 -8.44
CA ARG A 163 -14.34 9.44 -9.58
C ARG A 163 -15.16 10.75 -9.50
N PRO A 164 -16.47 10.73 -9.18
CA PRO A 164 -17.25 11.97 -9.05
C PRO A 164 -16.76 12.90 -7.95
N GLN A 165 -15.98 12.37 -7.00
CA GLN A 165 -15.41 13.12 -5.88
C GLN A 165 -14.00 13.65 -6.18
N GLY A 166 -13.51 13.49 -7.42
CA GLY A 166 -12.18 13.91 -7.83
C GLY A 166 -11.05 13.04 -7.27
N ILE A 167 -11.35 11.82 -6.80
CA ILE A 167 -10.36 10.90 -6.23
C ILE A 167 -9.99 9.84 -7.27
N ARG A 168 -8.69 9.71 -7.55
CA ARG A 168 -8.14 8.69 -8.43
C ARG A 168 -7.70 7.48 -7.61
N VAL A 169 -7.95 6.28 -8.11
CA VAL A 169 -7.51 5.05 -7.46
C VAL A 169 -6.78 4.18 -8.49
N ASN A 170 -5.55 3.78 -8.19
CA ASN A 170 -4.75 2.90 -9.04
C ASN A 170 -4.13 1.77 -8.22
N CYS A 171 -3.96 0.61 -8.83
CA CYS A 171 -3.38 -0.57 -8.19
C CYS A 171 -2.02 -0.89 -8.82
N VAL A 172 -0.95 -0.85 -8.02
CA VAL A 172 0.39 -1.27 -8.46
C VAL A 172 0.53 -2.78 -8.27
N LEU A 173 1.00 -3.46 -9.30
CA LEU A 173 1.20 -4.91 -9.32
C LEU A 173 2.69 -5.23 -9.45
N PRO A 174 3.46 -5.29 -8.36
CA PRO A 174 4.85 -5.71 -8.45
C PRO A 174 4.95 -7.22 -8.71
N SER A 175 6.04 -7.61 -9.33
CA SER A 175 6.54 -8.99 -9.27
C SER A 175 7.24 -9.23 -7.93
N VAL A 176 8.32 -10.01 -7.90
CA VAL A 176 9.11 -10.19 -6.69
C VAL A 176 9.91 -8.93 -6.40
N ILE A 177 9.71 -8.36 -5.22
CA ILE A 177 10.44 -7.17 -4.77
C ILE A 177 11.73 -7.61 -4.06
N ASP A 178 12.84 -6.96 -4.34
CA ASP A 178 14.14 -7.22 -3.72
C ASP A 178 14.16 -6.69 -2.27
N THR A 179 13.69 -7.50 -1.35
CA THR A 179 13.69 -7.19 0.08
C THR A 179 14.50 -8.21 0.87
N PRO A 180 15.02 -7.84 2.08
CA PRO A 180 15.73 -8.80 2.92
C PRO A 180 14.92 -10.08 3.19
N ALA A 181 13.63 -9.96 3.45
CA ALA A 181 12.73 -11.09 3.67
C ALA A 181 12.60 -11.98 2.43
N ASN A 182 12.48 -11.41 1.23
CA ASN A 182 12.39 -12.18 0.00
C ASN A 182 13.72 -12.85 -0.37
N ARG A 183 14.84 -12.20 -0.07
CA ARG A 183 16.19 -12.77 -0.32
C ARG A 183 16.45 -14.06 0.44
N THR A 184 15.73 -14.35 1.51
CA THR A 184 15.90 -15.60 2.28
C THR A 184 15.51 -16.86 1.49
N TRP A 185 14.64 -16.72 0.49
CA TRP A 185 14.12 -17.84 -0.32
C TRP A 185 14.39 -17.70 -1.83
N MET A 186 14.81 -16.52 -2.30
CA MET A 186 15.12 -16.31 -3.72
C MET A 186 16.39 -17.03 -4.14
N SER A 187 16.38 -17.64 -5.34
CA SER A 187 17.60 -18.02 -6.02
C SER A 187 18.40 -16.79 -6.46
N ALA A 188 19.69 -16.94 -6.72
CA ALA A 188 20.53 -15.85 -7.21
C ALA A 188 20.00 -15.24 -8.52
N ASP A 189 19.51 -16.09 -9.43
CA ASP A 189 18.92 -15.69 -10.70
C ASP A 189 17.61 -14.87 -10.50
N LEU A 190 16.75 -15.29 -9.59
CA LEU A 190 15.54 -14.53 -9.26
C LEU A 190 15.86 -13.21 -8.57
N ALA A 191 16.84 -13.20 -7.66
CA ALA A 191 17.30 -11.99 -6.98
C ALA A 191 17.88 -10.96 -7.97
N ALA A 192 18.60 -11.42 -9.00
CA ALA A 192 19.14 -10.53 -10.03
C ALA A 192 18.07 -9.84 -10.89
N ARG A 193 16.88 -10.45 -10.98
CA ARG A 193 15.72 -9.94 -11.74
C ARG A 193 14.63 -9.31 -10.87
N ALA A 194 14.77 -9.37 -9.54
CA ALA A 194 13.80 -8.82 -8.60
C ALA A 194 13.73 -7.29 -8.70
N VAL A 195 12.55 -6.74 -8.48
CA VAL A 195 12.32 -5.30 -8.59
C VAL A 195 12.85 -4.59 -7.35
N ALA A 196 13.69 -3.60 -7.53
CA ALA A 196 14.17 -2.78 -6.43
C ALA A 196 13.00 -2.01 -5.77
N PRO A 197 12.90 -1.96 -4.43
CA PRO A 197 11.86 -1.21 -3.72
C PRO A 197 11.77 0.25 -4.16
N ALA A 198 12.91 0.90 -4.43
CA ALA A 198 12.97 2.27 -4.91
C ALA A 198 12.33 2.45 -6.31
N ALA A 199 12.36 1.43 -7.18
CA ALA A 199 11.67 1.50 -8.47
C ALA A 199 10.14 1.48 -8.29
N VAL A 200 9.64 0.62 -7.39
CA VAL A 200 8.21 0.61 -7.03
C VAL A 200 7.80 1.94 -6.40
N ALA A 201 8.62 2.48 -5.50
CA ALA A 201 8.37 3.75 -4.84
C ALA A 201 8.21 4.92 -5.82
N ARG A 202 9.06 4.99 -6.87
CA ARG A 202 8.93 6.02 -7.92
C ARG A 202 7.63 5.91 -8.70
N VAL A 203 7.17 4.69 -9.01
CA VAL A 203 5.86 4.47 -9.66
C VAL A 203 4.72 4.95 -8.75
N ILE A 204 4.77 4.61 -7.47
CA ILE A 204 3.79 5.07 -6.48
C ILE A 204 3.77 6.60 -6.41
N ALA A 205 4.94 7.23 -6.31
CA ALA A 205 5.07 8.68 -6.24
C ALA A 205 4.57 9.39 -7.51
N PHE A 206 4.74 8.77 -8.70
CA PHE A 206 4.10 9.24 -9.94
C PHE A 206 2.58 9.15 -9.84
N LEU A 207 2.04 8.00 -9.41
CA LEU A 207 0.59 7.76 -9.38
C LEU A 207 -0.16 8.65 -8.38
N ILE A 208 0.47 9.07 -7.29
CA ILE A 208 -0.14 10.06 -6.37
C ILE A 208 0.04 11.50 -6.87
N GLY A 209 1.00 11.75 -7.74
CA GLY A 209 1.36 13.08 -8.24
C GLY A 209 0.41 13.64 -9.31
N PRO A 210 0.55 14.92 -9.65
CA PRO A 210 -0.28 15.60 -10.66
C PRO A 210 -0.04 15.08 -12.08
N ASP A 211 1.16 14.58 -12.38
CA ASP A 211 1.51 14.09 -13.73
C ASP A 211 0.69 12.85 -14.13
N SER A 212 0.11 12.16 -13.16
CA SER A 212 -0.81 11.04 -13.39
C SER A 212 -2.30 11.43 -13.34
N ALA A 213 -2.63 12.71 -13.45
CA ALA A 213 -4.01 13.20 -13.37
C ALA A 213 -5.02 12.44 -14.25
N PRO A 214 -4.72 12.02 -15.49
CA PRO A 214 -5.67 11.26 -16.32
C PRO A 214 -5.74 9.75 -15.97
N VAL A 215 -4.92 9.26 -15.02
CA VAL A 215 -4.81 7.82 -14.72
C VAL A 215 -5.65 7.49 -13.49
N SER A 216 -6.72 6.71 -13.67
CA SER A 216 -7.54 6.15 -12.59
C SER A 216 -8.13 4.80 -13.03
N GLY A 217 -8.24 3.83 -12.14
CA GLY A 217 -8.71 2.48 -12.40
C GLY A 217 -7.64 1.58 -13.03
N ALA A 218 -6.39 2.03 -13.09
CA ALA A 218 -5.32 1.29 -13.75
C ALA A 218 -4.77 0.17 -12.86
N ARG A 219 -4.50 -0.98 -13.51
CA ARG A 219 -3.59 -2.02 -13.00
C ARG A 219 -2.22 -1.72 -13.56
N VAL A 220 -1.29 -1.31 -12.72
CA VAL A 220 0.04 -0.85 -13.14
C VAL A 220 1.08 -1.94 -12.87
N PRO A 221 1.48 -2.71 -13.88
CA PRO A 221 2.53 -3.72 -13.74
C PRO A 221 3.87 -3.07 -13.41
N VAL A 222 4.54 -3.58 -12.39
CA VAL A 222 5.91 -3.20 -12.03
C VAL A 222 6.72 -4.49 -11.89
N TYR A 223 6.95 -5.14 -13.02
CA TYR A 223 7.50 -6.51 -13.04
C TYR A 223 9.01 -6.55 -13.12
N GLY A 224 9.66 -5.46 -13.57
CA GLY A 224 11.07 -5.51 -13.90
C GLY A 224 11.33 -6.58 -14.97
N ASP A 225 12.36 -7.37 -14.75
CA ASP A 225 12.74 -8.47 -15.63
C ASP A 225 12.27 -9.85 -15.12
N SER A 226 11.30 -9.90 -14.16
CA SER A 226 10.84 -11.14 -13.50
C SER A 226 9.39 -11.49 -13.79
#